data_01b75c87d3a53972e6fdf5f89251044b
#
_entry.id   01b75c87d3a53972e6fdf5f89251044b
#
_cell.length_a   1.000
_cell.length_b   1.000
_cell.length_c   1.000
_cell.angle_alpha   90.00
_cell.angle_beta   90.00
_cell.angle_gamma   90.00
#
_symmetry.space_group_name_H-M   'P 1'
#
loop_
_entity.id
_entity.type
_entity.pdbx_description
1 polymer ?
#
loop_
_entity_poly.entity_id
_entity_poly.type
_entity_poly.pdbx_seq_one_letter_code
_entity_poly.pdbx_strand_id
1 'polypeptide(L)'
;GTGIVHSVMGATLELADQIVVVAGLSVDEARLASETLTWLESNGYENLVRNSIVVLNNARPGSPLVRQDEVEAHFRSRVRDVGRVPDDPQIAAGSAIHCRELQPETRLAARTLAAKVVEGLRALSVAA
;
A
#
# COMPACT_ATOMS: atom_id res chain seq x y z
N GLY A 1 -23.83 -8.04 -8.02
CA GLY A 1 -23.80 -8.65 -6.73
C GLY A 1 -22.41 -8.92 -6.20
N THR A 2 -22.34 -9.30 -4.97
CA THR A 2 -21.07 -9.60 -4.30
C THR A 2 -20.29 -10.73 -4.98
N GLY A 3 -20.99 -11.71 -5.60
CA GLY A 3 -20.36 -12.82 -6.29
C GLY A 3 -19.50 -12.41 -7.48
N ILE A 4 -19.94 -11.41 -8.26
CA ILE A 4 -19.19 -10.90 -9.41
C ILE A 4 -17.93 -10.18 -8.93
N VAL A 5 -18.06 -9.35 -7.89
CA VAL A 5 -16.93 -8.63 -7.30
C VAL A 5 -15.90 -9.61 -6.75
N HIS A 6 -16.33 -10.65 -6.05
CA HIS A 6 -15.43 -11.67 -5.54
C HIS A 6 -14.73 -12.45 -6.65
N SER A 7 -15.44 -12.75 -7.76
CA SER A 7 -14.84 -13.45 -8.90
C SER A 7 -13.77 -12.61 -9.59
N VAL A 8 -14.01 -11.30 -9.79
CA VAL A 8 -13.06 -10.39 -10.39
C VAL A 8 -11.83 -10.22 -9.49
N MET A 9 -12.06 -10.02 -8.19
CA MET A 9 -10.98 -9.90 -7.21
C MET A 9 -10.16 -11.19 -7.16
N GLY A 10 -10.82 -12.35 -7.10
CA GLY A 10 -10.14 -13.63 -7.09
C GLY A 10 -9.27 -13.85 -8.32
N ALA A 11 -9.80 -13.57 -9.51
CA ALA A 11 -9.03 -13.67 -10.75
C ALA A 11 -7.82 -12.73 -10.76
N THR A 12 -8.00 -11.51 -10.26
CA THR A 12 -6.90 -10.53 -10.16
C THR A 12 -5.82 -11.02 -9.22
N LEU A 13 -6.19 -11.53 -8.05
CA LEU A 13 -5.24 -12.04 -7.06
C LEU A 13 -4.49 -13.27 -7.57
N GLU A 14 -5.16 -14.15 -8.32
CA GLU A 14 -4.52 -15.34 -8.92
C GLU A 14 -3.44 -14.96 -9.94
N LEU A 15 -3.62 -13.84 -10.65
CA LEU A 15 -2.70 -13.39 -11.68
C LEU A 15 -1.64 -12.41 -11.15
N ALA A 16 -1.85 -11.83 -9.98
CA ALA A 16 -0.94 -10.83 -9.44
C ALA A 16 0.38 -11.44 -8.98
N ASP A 17 1.47 -10.84 -9.40
CA ASP A 17 2.81 -11.16 -8.89
C ASP A 17 3.10 -10.42 -7.59
N GLN A 18 2.51 -9.25 -7.43
CA GLN A 18 2.66 -8.44 -6.24
C GLN A 18 1.40 -7.59 -6.02
N ILE A 19 1.09 -7.31 -4.78
CA ILE A 19 0.00 -6.41 -4.42
C ILE A 19 0.53 -5.24 -3.60
N VAL A 20 -0.13 -4.11 -3.78
CA VAL A 20 0.09 -2.91 -2.97
C VAL A 20 -1.22 -2.61 -2.27
N VAL A 21 -1.18 -2.55 -0.95
CA VAL A 21 -2.34 -2.23 -0.13
C VAL A 21 -2.21 -0.79 0.32
N VAL A 22 -3.16 0.04 -0.09
CA VAL A 22 -3.18 1.45 0.29
C VAL A 22 -4.03 1.61 1.55
N ALA A 23 -3.43 2.17 2.58
CA ALA A 23 -4.08 2.40 3.86
C ALA A 23 -4.08 3.90 4.18
N GLY A 24 -5.20 4.37 4.70
CA GLY A 24 -5.22 5.68 5.33
C GLY A 24 -4.60 5.64 6.73
N LEU A 25 -4.43 6.81 7.32
CA LEU A 25 -3.74 6.95 8.60
C LEU A 25 -4.69 7.09 9.80
N SER A 26 -5.99 7.04 9.60
CA SER A 26 -6.91 6.95 10.74
C SER A 26 -6.87 5.54 11.34
N VAL A 27 -7.28 5.43 12.60
CA VAL A 27 -7.35 4.13 13.28
C VAL A 27 -8.24 3.16 12.51
N ASP A 28 -9.38 3.64 12.01
CA ASP A 28 -10.33 2.80 11.27
C ASP A 28 -9.76 2.36 9.92
N GLU A 29 -9.10 3.25 9.21
CA GLU A 29 -8.50 2.92 7.91
C GLU A 29 -7.34 1.94 8.06
N ALA A 30 -6.52 2.10 9.08
CA ALA A 30 -5.43 1.17 9.37
C ALA A 30 -5.98 -0.21 9.76
N ARG A 31 -7.06 -0.24 10.52
CA ARG A 31 -7.74 -1.48 10.89
C ARG A 31 -8.29 -2.20 9.67
N LEU A 32 -8.94 -1.47 8.76
CA LEU A 32 -9.46 -2.05 7.52
C LEU A 32 -8.35 -2.66 6.66
N ALA A 33 -7.23 -1.99 6.55
CA ALA A 33 -6.07 -2.52 5.83
C ALA A 33 -5.53 -3.80 6.49
N SER A 34 -5.46 -3.81 7.82
CA SER A 34 -5.04 -4.98 8.58
C SER A 34 -6.00 -6.15 8.39
N GLU A 35 -7.30 -5.88 8.39
CA GLU A 35 -8.33 -6.90 8.12
C GLU A 35 -8.22 -7.46 6.70
N THR A 36 -7.90 -6.59 5.73
CA THR A 36 -7.67 -7.01 4.34
C THR A 36 -6.50 -7.99 4.25
N LEU A 37 -5.41 -7.71 4.93
CA LEU A 37 -4.27 -8.63 4.97
C LEU A 37 -4.65 -9.96 5.62
N THR A 38 -5.41 -9.92 6.71
CA THR A 38 -5.89 -11.12 7.39
C THR A 38 -6.80 -11.96 6.48
N TRP A 39 -7.70 -11.31 5.76
CA TRP A 39 -8.57 -11.99 4.79
C TRP A 39 -7.75 -12.69 3.71
N LEU A 40 -6.75 -12.00 3.17
CA LEU A 40 -5.86 -12.57 2.14
C LEU A 40 -5.13 -13.81 2.67
N GLU A 41 -4.57 -13.71 3.87
CA GLU A 41 -3.89 -14.84 4.50
C GLU A 41 -4.82 -16.03 4.71
N SER A 42 -6.06 -15.76 5.15
CA SER A 42 -7.07 -16.80 5.40
C SER A 42 -7.60 -17.46 4.13
N ASN A 43 -7.41 -16.83 2.98
CA ASN A 43 -7.90 -17.33 1.69
C ASN A 43 -6.80 -17.87 0.78
N GLY A 44 -5.62 -18.17 1.33
CA GLY A 44 -4.55 -18.83 0.58
C GLY A 44 -3.58 -17.89 -0.10
N TYR A 45 -3.63 -16.60 0.19
CA TYR A 45 -2.75 -15.60 -0.42
C TYR A 45 -1.63 -15.13 0.52
N GLU A 46 -1.16 -16.01 1.40
CA GLU A 46 -0.10 -15.69 2.37
C GLU A 46 1.18 -15.20 1.68
N ASN A 47 1.53 -15.80 0.56
CA ASN A 47 2.73 -15.40 -0.18
C ASN A 47 2.61 -14.02 -0.77
N LEU A 48 1.42 -13.65 -1.26
CA LEU A 48 1.16 -12.30 -1.73
C LEU A 48 1.27 -11.29 -0.60
N VAL A 49 0.75 -11.61 0.59
CA VAL A 49 0.86 -10.73 1.76
C VAL A 49 2.32 -10.54 2.14
N ARG A 50 3.09 -11.60 2.26
CA ARG A 50 4.50 -11.50 2.64
C ARG A 50 5.34 -10.68 1.66
N ASN A 51 4.98 -10.67 0.38
CA ASN A 51 5.69 -9.90 -0.64
C ASN A 51 5.01 -8.56 -0.96
N SER A 52 3.95 -8.22 -0.26
CA SER A 52 3.19 -6.99 -0.50
C SER A 52 3.89 -5.77 0.07
N ILE A 53 3.41 -4.62 -0.38
CA ILE A 53 3.80 -3.32 0.15
C ILE A 53 2.54 -2.66 0.68
N VAL A 54 2.61 -2.10 1.89
CA VAL A 54 1.55 -1.25 2.41
C VAL A 54 1.97 0.20 2.21
N VAL A 55 1.10 0.99 1.63
CA VAL A 55 1.32 2.43 1.41
C VAL A 55 0.43 3.20 2.37
N LEU A 56 1.05 3.96 3.23
CA LEU A 56 0.35 4.88 4.13
C LEU A 56 0.10 6.18 3.39
N ASN A 57 -1.14 6.41 3.02
CA ASN A 57 -1.53 7.53 2.18
C ASN A 57 -1.90 8.76 3.01
N ASN A 58 -1.65 9.94 2.47
CA ASN A 58 -1.90 11.22 3.12
C ASN A 58 -1.12 11.42 4.41
N ALA A 59 0.12 10.95 4.44
CA ALA A 59 0.99 11.12 5.59
C ALA A 59 1.29 12.60 5.84
N ARG A 60 0.86 13.12 6.99
CA ARG A 60 1.08 14.52 7.40
C ARG A 60 2.11 14.55 8.51
N PRO A 61 3.20 15.32 8.35
CA PRO A 61 4.18 15.47 9.42
C PRO A 61 3.52 16.06 10.68
N GLY A 62 3.83 15.48 11.82
CA GLY A 62 3.36 16.00 13.09
C GLY A 62 1.89 15.78 13.40
N SER A 63 1.19 14.94 12.65
CA SER A 63 -0.19 14.61 12.96
C SER A 63 -0.27 13.88 14.31
N PRO A 64 -0.94 14.47 15.33
CA PRO A 64 -1.01 13.85 16.65
C PRO A 64 -1.98 12.66 16.70
N LEU A 65 -2.84 12.52 15.71
CA LEU A 65 -3.90 11.52 15.71
C LEU A 65 -3.39 10.14 15.32
N VAL A 66 -2.22 10.07 14.72
CA VAL A 66 -1.71 8.80 14.28
C VAL A 66 -0.24 8.71 14.65
N ARG A 67 0.04 7.74 15.44
CA ARG A 67 1.41 7.33 15.69
C ARG A 67 1.89 6.59 14.45
N GLN A 68 2.28 7.37 13.42
CA GLN A 68 2.68 6.82 12.12
C GLN A 68 3.74 5.74 12.26
N ASP A 69 4.66 5.93 13.19
CA ASP A 69 5.72 4.95 13.44
C ASP A 69 5.17 3.63 13.98
N GLU A 70 4.14 3.68 14.83
CA GLU A 70 3.51 2.47 15.36
C GLU A 70 2.72 1.74 14.28
N VAL A 71 1.98 2.48 13.46
CA VAL A 71 1.23 1.92 12.34
C VAL A 71 2.19 1.28 11.33
N GLU A 72 3.26 1.98 11.00
CA GLU A 72 4.30 1.46 10.11
C GLU A 72 4.93 0.18 10.66
N ALA A 73 5.29 0.18 11.95
CA ALA A 73 5.87 -1.00 12.58
C ALA A 73 4.91 -2.19 12.56
N HIS A 74 3.62 -1.95 12.79
CA HIS A 74 2.60 -2.98 12.72
C HIS A 74 2.57 -3.65 11.35
N PHE A 75 2.55 -2.85 10.28
CA PHE A 75 2.53 -3.40 8.92
C PHE A 75 3.86 -4.02 8.52
N ARG A 76 4.99 -3.45 8.94
CA ARG A 76 6.31 -4.03 8.64
C ARG A 76 6.48 -5.44 9.18
N SER A 77 5.80 -5.78 10.24
CA SER A 77 5.83 -7.14 10.79
C SER A 77 5.08 -8.16 9.93
N ARG A 78 4.27 -7.70 8.97
CA ARG A 78 3.38 -8.56 8.19
C ARG A 78 3.69 -8.60 6.70
N VAL A 79 4.25 -7.51 6.17
CA VAL A 79 4.46 -7.34 4.74
C VAL A 79 5.95 -7.13 4.43
N ARG A 80 6.28 -7.08 3.14
CA ARG A 80 7.65 -6.90 2.72
C ARG A 80 8.20 -5.52 3.07
N ASP A 81 7.43 -4.48 2.81
CA ASP A 81 7.85 -3.12 3.07
C ASP A 81 6.66 -2.19 3.23
N VAL A 82 6.92 -1.01 3.76
CA VAL A 82 5.92 0.04 3.95
C VAL A 82 6.44 1.32 3.31
N GLY A 83 5.57 1.99 2.55
CA GLY A 83 5.85 3.31 1.99
C GLY A 83 4.91 4.35 2.58
N ARG A 84 5.31 5.61 2.49
CA ARG A 84 4.48 6.75 2.89
C ARG A 84 4.32 7.68 1.70
N VAL A 85 3.08 8.09 1.42
CA VAL A 85 2.79 9.13 0.43
C VAL A 85 2.26 10.33 1.18
N PRO A 86 2.92 11.50 1.07
CA PRO A 86 2.50 12.68 1.81
C PRO A 86 1.21 13.27 1.24
N ASP A 87 0.54 14.07 2.06
CA ASP A 87 -0.58 14.88 1.62
C ASP A 87 -0.08 15.92 0.61
N ASP A 88 -0.69 15.97 -0.56
CA ASP A 88 -0.32 16.90 -1.62
C ASP A 88 -1.58 17.61 -2.12
N PRO A 89 -1.62 18.95 -2.06
CA PRO A 89 -2.80 19.71 -2.48
C PRO A 89 -3.19 19.48 -3.93
N GLN A 90 -2.25 19.23 -4.82
CA GLN A 90 -2.56 18.98 -6.22
C GLN A 90 -3.31 17.67 -6.41
N ILE A 91 -2.93 16.63 -5.67
CA ILE A 91 -3.62 15.34 -5.71
C ILE A 91 -5.01 15.50 -5.07
N ALA A 92 -5.08 16.22 -3.96
CA ALA A 92 -6.34 16.45 -3.25
C ALA A 92 -7.36 17.22 -4.10
N ALA A 93 -6.91 18.07 -4.99
CA ALA A 93 -7.79 18.83 -5.87
C ALA A 93 -8.56 17.96 -6.87
N GLY A 94 -8.08 16.77 -7.15
CA GLY A 94 -8.80 15.78 -7.96
C GLY A 94 -8.87 16.10 -9.46
N SER A 95 -8.07 17.07 -9.93
CA SER A 95 -7.99 17.42 -11.35
C SER A 95 -6.80 16.74 -12.02
N ALA A 96 -6.46 17.15 -13.24
CA ALA A 96 -5.29 16.62 -13.94
C ALA A 96 -4.02 16.85 -13.12
N ILE A 97 -3.24 15.80 -12.93
CA ILE A 97 -2.02 15.84 -12.14
C ILE A 97 -0.84 16.08 -13.08
N HIS A 98 -0.08 17.13 -12.81
CA HIS A 98 1.16 17.43 -13.51
C HIS A 98 2.33 17.17 -12.57
N CYS A 99 3.23 16.30 -12.97
CA CYS A 99 4.36 15.86 -12.14
C CYS A 99 5.20 17.05 -11.63
N ARG A 100 5.38 18.08 -12.47
CA ARG A 100 6.16 19.27 -12.11
C ARG A 100 5.54 20.09 -10.97
N GLU A 101 4.23 20.01 -10.79
CA GLU A 101 3.48 20.77 -9.79
C GLU A 101 3.35 20.00 -8.46
N LEU A 102 3.70 18.73 -8.46
CA LEU A 102 3.75 17.96 -7.22
C LEU A 102 4.86 18.48 -6.32
N GLN A 103 4.63 18.40 -5.02
CA GLN A 103 5.66 18.71 -4.04
C GLN A 103 6.86 17.79 -4.22
N PRO A 104 8.09 18.26 -3.97
CA PRO A 104 9.27 17.40 -4.07
C PRO A 104 9.18 16.12 -3.23
N GLU A 105 8.58 16.21 -2.04
CA GLU A 105 8.37 15.08 -1.14
C GLU A 105 7.46 14.02 -1.77
N THR A 106 6.43 14.45 -2.50
CA THR A 106 5.49 13.55 -3.20
C THR A 106 6.21 12.81 -4.32
N ARG A 107 7.02 13.53 -5.10
CA ARG A 107 7.81 12.91 -6.19
C ARG A 107 8.82 11.91 -5.63
N LEU A 108 9.47 12.25 -4.53
CA LEU A 108 10.41 11.34 -3.87
C LEU A 108 9.69 10.11 -3.35
N ALA A 109 8.54 10.29 -2.72
CA ALA A 109 7.73 9.18 -2.20
C ALA A 109 7.31 8.23 -3.33
N ALA A 110 6.90 8.76 -4.47
CA ALA A 110 6.51 7.95 -5.63
C ALA A 110 7.70 7.14 -6.17
N ARG A 111 8.88 7.75 -6.27
CA ARG A 111 10.09 7.05 -6.71
C ARG A 111 10.52 5.98 -5.73
N THR A 112 10.44 6.27 -4.44
CA THR A 112 10.78 5.31 -3.39
C THR A 112 9.82 4.13 -3.41
N LEU A 113 8.53 4.39 -3.59
CA LEU A 113 7.53 3.33 -3.73
C LEU A 113 7.81 2.46 -4.96
N ALA A 114 8.10 3.07 -6.09
CA ALA A 114 8.43 2.34 -7.31
C ALA A 114 9.64 1.43 -7.12
N ALA A 115 10.67 1.92 -6.43
CA ALA A 115 11.86 1.13 -6.12
C ALA A 115 11.52 -0.07 -5.23
N LYS A 116 10.64 0.08 -4.25
CA LYS A 116 10.19 -1.00 -3.39
C LYS A 116 9.41 -2.06 -4.16
N VAL A 117 8.56 -1.64 -5.11
CA VAL A 117 7.83 -2.56 -5.99
C VAL A 117 8.81 -3.38 -6.83
N VAL A 118 9.77 -2.72 -7.46
CA VAL A 118 10.79 -3.40 -8.30
C VAL A 118 11.58 -4.39 -7.46
N GLU A 119 11.98 -4.01 -6.25
CA GLU A 119 12.73 -4.90 -5.35
C GLU A 119 11.92 -6.14 -4.99
N GLY A 120 10.62 -5.97 -4.73
CA GLY A 120 9.71 -7.09 -4.46
C GLY A 120 9.59 -8.04 -5.64
N LEU A 121 9.52 -7.52 -6.85
CA LEU A 121 9.47 -8.33 -8.07
C LEU A 121 10.79 -9.07 -8.33
N ARG A 122 11.91 -8.43 -8.06
CA ARG A 122 13.23 -9.08 -8.15
C ARG A 122 13.36 -10.24 -7.18
N ALA A 123 12.85 -10.08 -5.96
CA ALA A 123 12.88 -11.13 -4.96
C ALA A 123 12.11 -12.36 -5.41
N LEU A 124 10.98 -12.19 -6.09
CA LEU A 124 10.22 -13.30 -6.68
C LEU A 124 11.01 -14.00 -7.78
N SER A 125 11.69 -13.25 -8.63
CA SER A 125 12.52 -13.79 -9.71
C SER A 125 13.65 -14.66 -9.17
N VAL A 126 14.27 -14.25 -8.08
CA VAL A 126 15.36 -15.01 -7.43
C VAL A 126 14.83 -16.25 -6.73
N ALA A 127 13.63 -16.19 -6.15
CA ALA A 127 13.00 -17.31 -5.47
C ALA A 127 12.46 -18.38 -6.42
N ALA A 128 12.19 -18.00 -7.66
CA ALA A 128 11.78 -18.93 -8.70
C ALA A 128 12.99 -19.67 -9.27
#